data_a5d9555ed3a35b144063cae98aba30d9
#
_entry.id   a5d9555ed3a35b144063cae98aba30d9
#
_cell.length_a   1.000
_cell.length_b   1.000
_cell.length_c   1.000
_cell.angle_alpha   90.00
_cell.angle_beta   90.00
_cell.angle_gamma   90.00
#
_symmetry.space_group_name_H-M   'P 1'
#
loop_
_entity.id
_entity.type
_entity.pdbx_description
1 polymer ?
#
loop_
_entity_poly.entity_id
_entity_poly.type
_entity_poly.pdbx_seq_one_letter_code
_entity_poly.pdbx_strand_id
1 'polypeptide(L)'
;MKKILVLVGDYVEDSQVAFPINTLRALNYTVDIATPGRKINDTIKSAIFNHDDTFLTTYFQVSEGHPYTVTQDIEKVDYKNYDALYLPGGHSPLHLHINNKVIEITKYFLENNKIVCSICYGSMILAATKCIKGKKLTGLPFTKVTVDLAGGIYEEGKLVVVDGNLITGFGNPALVDMMKEFLAKLK
;
A
#
# COMPACT_ATOMS: atom_id res chain seq x y z
N MET A 1 19.13 -10.99 2.73
CA MET A 1 17.72 -11.03 3.19
C MET A 1 17.05 -9.77 2.65
N LYS A 2 15.93 -9.90 1.96
CA LYS A 2 15.21 -8.74 1.38
C LYS A 2 14.56 -7.91 2.47
N LYS A 3 14.57 -6.58 2.28
CA LYS A 3 13.98 -5.60 3.19
C LYS A 3 12.78 -4.92 2.53
N ILE A 4 11.66 -4.90 3.21
CA ILE A 4 10.42 -4.29 2.74
C ILE A 4 10.08 -3.10 3.63
N LEU A 5 9.87 -1.93 3.02
CA LEU A 5 9.36 -0.75 3.69
C LEU A 5 7.85 -0.71 3.52
N VAL A 6 7.11 -0.53 4.61
CA VAL A 6 5.66 -0.35 4.62
C VAL A 6 5.37 1.10 5.00
N LEU A 7 4.76 1.85 4.09
CA LEU A 7 4.26 3.19 4.40
C LEU A 7 2.77 3.11 4.73
N VAL A 8 2.45 3.46 5.96
CA VAL A 8 1.11 3.27 6.52
C VAL A 8 0.80 4.39 7.52
N GLY A 9 -0.45 4.70 7.72
CA GLY A 9 -0.93 5.67 8.73
C GLY A 9 -2.13 5.11 9.49
N ASP A 10 -2.67 5.91 10.39
CA ASP A 10 -3.88 5.54 11.14
C ASP A 10 -5.05 5.21 10.19
N TYR A 11 -5.96 4.37 10.67
CA TYR A 11 -7.12 3.85 9.92
C TYR A 11 -6.77 3.08 8.64
N VAL A 12 -5.60 2.44 8.63
CA VAL A 12 -5.27 1.43 7.62
C VAL A 12 -6.20 0.23 7.77
N GLU A 13 -6.57 -0.42 6.67
CA GLU A 13 -7.34 -1.68 6.72
C GLU A 13 -6.50 -2.78 7.39
N ASP A 14 -7.01 -3.33 8.50
CA ASP A 14 -6.29 -4.27 9.37
C ASP A 14 -5.78 -5.50 8.63
N SER A 15 -6.63 -6.14 7.84
CA SER A 15 -6.28 -7.34 7.06
C SER A 15 -5.18 -7.07 6.03
N GLN A 16 -5.13 -5.84 5.48
CA GLN A 16 -4.11 -5.43 4.51
C GLN A 16 -2.76 -5.10 5.14
N VAL A 17 -2.69 -5.08 6.45
CA VAL A 17 -1.43 -4.97 7.21
C VAL A 17 -1.06 -6.31 7.83
N ALA A 18 -1.99 -6.92 8.58
CA ALA A 18 -1.75 -8.15 9.31
C ALA A 18 -1.29 -9.29 8.41
N PHE A 19 -2.04 -9.59 7.35
CA PHE A 19 -1.76 -10.73 6.49
C PHE A 19 -0.42 -10.56 5.73
N PRO A 20 -0.16 -9.45 5.01
CA PRO A 20 1.10 -9.27 4.29
C PRO A 20 2.32 -9.22 5.21
N ILE A 21 2.27 -8.46 6.29
CA ILE A 21 3.42 -8.32 7.19
C ILE A 21 3.77 -9.64 7.87
N ASN A 22 2.78 -10.36 8.38
CA ASN A 22 3.01 -11.64 9.05
C ASN A 22 3.52 -12.71 8.05
N THR A 23 2.98 -12.73 6.83
CA THR A 23 3.47 -13.61 5.76
C THR A 23 4.93 -13.33 5.42
N LEU A 24 5.28 -12.06 5.22
CA LEU A 24 6.67 -11.67 4.91
C LEU A 24 7.61 -12.02 6.05
N ARG A 25 7.24 -11.74 7.30
CA ARG A 25 8.05 -12.06 8.49
C ARG A 25 8.21 -13.56 8.68
N ALA A 26 7.15 -14.36 8.46
CA ALA A 26 7.21 -15.83 8.53
C ALA A 26 8.18 -16.43 7.49
N LEU A 27 8.40 -15.73 6.37
CA LEU A 27 9.37 -16.07 5.33
C LEU A 27 10.74 -15.43 5.55
N ASN A 28 11.00 -14.90 6.75
CA ASN A 28 12.28 -14.28 7.17
C ASN A 28 12.64 -12.99 6.38
N TYR A 29 11.70 -12.30 5.78
CA TYR A 29 11.95 -10.95 5.27
C TYR A 29 12.00 -9.93 6.40
N THR A 30 12.84 -8.91 6.29
CA THR A 30 12.82 -7.75 7.18
C THR A 30 11.69 -6.83 6.74
N VAL A 31 10.75 -6.51 7.64
CA VAL A 31 9.62 -5.63 7.37
C VAL A 31 9.61 -4.48 8.35
N ASP A 32 9.84 -3.30 7.83
CA ASP A 32 9.83 -2.04 8.58
C ASP A 32 8.58 -1.22 8.27
N ILE A 33 8.06 -0.58 9.32
CA ILE A 33 6.85 0.25 9.27
C ILE A 33 7.25 1.69 9.54
N ALA A 34 6.88 2.58 8.62
CA ALA A 34 7.09 4.02 8.77
C ALA A 34 5.81 4.79 8.46
N THR A 35 5.63 5.91 9.16
CA THR A 35 4.49 6.81 8.99
C THR A 35 4.88 8.25 9.28
N PRO A 36 4.33 9.23 8.57
CA PRO A 36 4.53 10.64 8.89
C PRO A 36 4.03 11.01 10.29
N GLY A 37 4.76 11.89 10.97
CA GLY A 37 4.35 12.44 12.26
C GLY A 37 4.42 11.48 13.46
N ARG A 38 5.00 10.30 13.28
CA ARG A 38 5.20 9.30 14.36
C ARG A 38 6.68 8.97 14.49
N LYS A 39 7.09 8.64 15.73
CA LYS A 39 8.44 8.19 16.07
C LYS A 39 8.51 6.67 16.14
N ILE A 40 9.71 6.13 16.16
CA ILE A 40 9.95 4.72 16.45
C ILE A 40 9.33 4.37 17.81
N ASN A 41 8.64 3.24 17.88
CA ASN A 41 7.84 2.73 18.99
C ASN A 41 6.47 3.41 19.20
N ASP A 42 6.12 4.44 18.45
CA ASP A 42 4.73 4.91 18.42
C ASP A 42 3.82 3.84 17.78
N THR A 43 2.54 3.95 18.08
CA THR A 43 1.53 2.99 17.60
C THR A 43 0.66 3.62 16.52
N ILE A 44 0.40 2.87 15.46
CA ILE A 44 -0.60 3.15 14.43
C ILE A 44 -1.85 2.35 14.77
N LYS A 45 -3.02 2.97 14.68
CA LYS A 45 -4.32 2.32 14.82
C LYS A 45 -4.83 1.84 13.47
N SER A 46 -5.05 0.54 13.33
CA SER A 46 -5.76 0.03 12.16
C SER A 46 -7.27 0.07 12.36
N ALA A 47 -7.99 -0.18 11.28
CA ALA A 47 -9.44 -0.25 11.26
C ALA A 47 -9.90 -1.47 10.47
N ILE A 48 -11.01 -2.06 10.88
CA ILE A 48 -11.72 -3.11 10.16
C ILE A 48 -12.92 -2.45 9.50
N PHE A 49 -12.93 -2.45 8.18
CA PHE A 49 -14.03 -1.88 7.39
C PHE A 49 -15.00 -3.01 7.03
N ASN A 50 -16.14 -3.05 7.70
CA ASN A 50 -17.21 -3.97 7.38
C ASN A 50 -17.98 -3.43 6.18
N HIS A 51 -17.87 -4.12 5.05
CA HIS A 51 -18.68 -3.86 3.87
C HIS A 51 -19.94 -4.72 3.97
N ASP A 52 -21.12 -4.11 3.98
CA ASP A 52 -22.33 -4.85 3.64
C ASP A 52 -22.34 -5.11 2.11
N ASP A 53 -23.13 -6.09 1.67
CA ASP A 53 -23.11 -6.62 0.29
C ASP A 53 -23.41 -5.60 -0.81
N THR A 54 -23.73 -4.38 -0.46
CA THR A 54 -24.00 -3.28 -1.38
C THR A 54 -22.84 -2.28 -1.39
N PHE A 55 -21.83 -2.58 -2.17
CA PHE A 55 -20.62 -1.76 -2.40
C PHE A 55 -20.90 -0.28 -2.78
N LEU A 56 -22.15 0.07 -2.98
CA LEU A 56 -22.63 1.38 -3.38
C LEU A 56 -23.37 2.14 -2.28
N THR A 57 -23.71 1.52 -1.17
CA THR A 57 -24.35 2.21 -0.04
C THR A 57 -23.34 2.48 1.06
N THR A 58 -23.12 3.69 1.28
CA THR A 58 -22.18 4.52 2.01
C THR A 58 -22.06 4.30 3.52
N TYR A 59 -22.42 3.17 4.08
CA TYR A 59 -22.27 2.94 5.51
C TYR A 59 -21.18 1.88 5.76
N PHE A 60 -19.93 2.35 5.82
CA PHE A 60 -18.86 1.54 6.39
C PHE A 60 -19.04 1.53 7.92
N GLN A 61 -19.35 0.40 8.49
CA GLN A 61 -19.10 0.20 9.91
C GLN A 61 -17.60 0.03 10.09
N VAL A 62 -16.99 0.94 10.82
CA VAL A 62 -15.56 0.91 11.12
C VAL A 62 -15.41 0.43 12.57
N SER A 63 -14.73 -0.68 12.75
CA SER A 63 -14.32 -1.19 14.07
C SER A 63 -12.81 -0.95 14.25
N GLU A 64 -12.37 -0.87 15.51
CA GLU A 64 -10.94 -0.80 15.83
C GLU A 64 -10.28 -2.13 15.51
N GLY A 65 -9.16 -2.08 14.78
CA GLY A 65 -8.32 -3.23 14.46
C GLY A 65 -7.11 -3.31 15.41
N HIS A 66 -6.09 -4.08 15.00
CA HIS A 66 -4.88 -4.26 15.78
C HIS A 66 -3.97 -3.02 15.76
N PRO A 67 -3.25 -2.73 16.84
CA PRO A 67 -2.21 -1.71 16.83
C PRO A 67 -0.95 -2.24 16.13
N TYR A 68 -0.27 -1.37 15.38
CA TYR A 68 1.02 -1.68 14.74
C TYR A 68 2.08 -0.70 15.21
N THR A 69 3.27 -1.23 15.53
CA THR A 69 4.38 -0.42 16.02
C THR A 69 5.19 0.16 14.86
N VAL A 70 5.45 1.44 14.88
CA VAL A 70 6.37 2.13 13.98
C VAL A 70 7.80 1.67 14.28
N THR A 71 8.50 1.17 13.28
CA THR A 71 9.88 0.66 13.44
C THR A 71 10.93 1.61 12.87
N GLN A 72 10.53 2.54 12.00
CA GLN A 72 11.42 3.50 11.37
C GLN A 72 10.84 4.92 11.41
N ASP A 73 11.70 5.89 11.66
CA ASP A 73 11.39 7.31 11.47
C ASP A 73 11.41 7.63 9.97
N ILE A 74 10.27 8.01 9.41
CA ILE A 74 10.12 8.25 7.97
C ILE A 74 11.05 9.35 7.45
N GLU A 75 11.39 10.33 8.28
CA GLU A 75 12.28 11.44 7.90
C GLU A 75 13.75 11.02 7.83
N LYS A 76 14.13 9.94 8.53
CA LYS A 76 15.52 9.46 8.68
C LYS A 76 15.78 8.12 7.99
N VAL A 77 14.71 7.39 7.62
CA VAL A 77 14.87 6.06 7.02
C VAL A 77 15.66 6.14 5.72
N ASP A 78 16.70 5.32 5.62
CA ASP A 78 17.42 5.14 4.36
C ASP A 78 16.64 4.18 3.45
N TYR A 79 15.56 4.71 2.85
CA TYR A 79 14.66 3.96 2.00
C TYR A 79 15.32 3.39 0.74
N LYS A 80 16.49 3.90 0.36
CA LYS A 80 17.25 3.41 -0.79
C LYS A 80 17.78 1.99 -0.57
N ASN A 81 17.99 1.60 0.69
CA ASN A 81 18.45 0.28 1.10
C ASN A 81 17.33 -0.77 1.22
N TYR A 82 16.10 -0.45 0.83
CA TYR A 82 14.99 -1.40 0.78
C TYR A 82 14.82 -1.97 -0.63
N ASP A 83 14.46 -3.25 -0.69
CA ASP A 83 14.23 -3.99 -1.94
C ASP A 83 12.83 -3.76 -2.50
N ALA A 84 11.85 -3.52 -1.62
CA ALA A 84 10.47 -3.34 -1.99
C ALA A 84 9.74 -2.33 -1.09
N LEU A 85 8.69 -1.73 -1.64
CA LEU A 85 7.75 -0.85 -0.97
C LEU A 85 6.37 -1.50 -0.95
N TYR A 86 5.70 -1.46 0.21
CA TYR A 86 4.31 -1.89 0.35
C TYR A 86 3.43 -0.73 0.81
N LEU A 87 2.30 -0.55 0.11
CA LEU A 87 1.33 0.52 0.33
C LEU A 87 -0.06 -0.09 0.59
N PRO A 88 -0.43 -0.36 1.84
CA PRO A 88 -1.77 -0.84 2.19
C PRO A 88 -2.83 0.24 2.02
N GLY A 89 -4.09 -0.18 2.04
CA GLY A 89 -5.24 0.69 1.86
C GLY A 89 -5.92 1.13 3.16
N GLY A 90 -7.24 0.96 3.23
CA GLY A 90 -8.06 1.59 4.26
C GLY A 90 -8.11 3.11 4.05
N HIS A 91 -8.35 3.89 5.10
CA HIS A 91 -8.33 5.35 5.02
C HIS A 91 -6.91 5.95 5.12
N SER A 92 -5.91 5.17 5.51
CA SER A 92 -4.52 5.62 5.61
C SER A 92 -4.02 6.35 4.35
N PRO A 93 -4.21 5.85 3.11
CA PRO A 93 -3.78 6.54 1.91
C PRO A 93 -4.42 7.91 1.68
N LEU A 94 -5.61 8.17 2.24
CA LEU A 94 -6.28 9.48 2.13
C LEU A 94 -5.49 10.61 2.82
N HIS A 95 -4.62 10.26 3.75
CA HIS A 95 -3.71 11.20 4.41
C HIS A 95 -2.31 11.14 3.82
N LEU A 96 -1.88 9.94 3.43
CA LEU A 96 -0.50 9.73 2.95
C LEU A 96 -0.25 10.31 1.56
N HIS A 97 -1.25 10.29 0.65
CA HIS A 97 -1.07 10.73 -0.73
C HIS A 97 -0.77 12.23 -0.90
N ILE A 98 -0.97 13.04 0.15
CA ILE A 98 -0.62 14.47 0.18
C ILE A 98 0.68 14.75 0.94
N ASN A 99 1.31 13.74 1.53
CA ASN A 99 2.54 13.91 2.29
C ASN A 99 3.76 13.84 1.37
N ASN A 100 4.56 14.90 1.36
CA ASN A 100 5.72 15.04 0.47
C ASN A 100 6.75 13.92 0.66
N LYS A 101 7.01 13.46 1.90
CA LYS A 101 7.99 12.41 2.16
C LYS A 101 7.51 11.04 1.66
N VAL A 102 6.22 10.74 1.83
CA VAL A 102 5.60 9.52 1.27
C VAL A 102 5.68 9.52 -0.25
N ILE A 103 5.36 10.66 -0.87
CA ILE A 103 5.45 10.83 -2.34
C ILE A 103 6.89 10.68 -2.81
N GLU A 104 7.86 11.32 -2.15
CA GLU A 104 9.29 11.22 -2.45
C GLU A 104 9.76 9.76 -2.44
N ILE A 105 9.48 9.05 -1.36
CA ILE A 105 9.87 7.63 -1.22
C ILE A 105 9.22 6.78 -2.31
N THR A 106 7.91 6.90 -2.49
CA THR A 106 7.18 6.11 -3.49
C THR A 106 7.69 6.37 -4.90
N LYS A 107 7.93 7.64 -5.23
CA LYS A 107 8.52 8.07 -6.50
C LYS A 107 9.88 7.43 -6.75
N TYR A 108 10.76 7.43 -5.73
CA TYR A 108 12.07 6.80 -5.83
C TYR A 108 11.96 5.31 -6.21
N PHE A 109 11.06 4.54 -5.59
CA PHE A 109 10.88 3.13 -5.92
C PHE A 109 10.39 2.93 -7.36
N LEU A 110 9.43 3.73 -7.82
CA LEU A 110 8.90 3.66 -9.18
C LEU A 110 9.95 4.03 -10.22
N GLU A 111 10.68 5.13 -10.02
CA GLU A 111 11.68 5.62 -10.97
C GLU A 111 12.92 4.72 -11.06
N ASN A 112 13.28 4.04 -9.98
CA ASN A 112 14.39 3.10 -9.95
C ASN A 112 13.98 1.65 -10.23
N ASN A 113 12.77 1.44 -10.74
CA ASN A 113 12.21 0.14 -11.10
C ASN A 113 12.33 -0.88 -9.95
N LYS A 114 12.23 -0.43 -8.70
CA LYS A 114 12.15 -1.28 -7.52
C LYS A 114 10.73 -1.83 -7.38
N ILE A 115 10.60 -2.92 -6.64
CA ILE A 115 9.30 -3.58 -6.44
C ILE A 115 8.39 -2.66 -5.62
N VAL A 116 7.20 -2.36 -6.13
CA VAL A 116 6.14 -1.65 -5.43
C VAL A 116 4.89 -2.51 -5.43
N CYS A 117 4.38 -2.82 -4.25
CA CYS A 117 3.12 -3.52 -4.07
C CYS A 117 2.13 -2.58 -3.38
N SER A 118 0.95 -2.42 -3.95
CA SER A 118 -0.08 -1.51 -3.44
C SER A 118 -1.46 -2.14 -3.53
N ILE A 119 -2.35 -1.82 -2.59
CA ILE A 119 -3.69 -2.39 -2.57
C ILE A 119 -4.75 -1.34 -2.22
N CYS A 120 -5.96 -1.51 -2.76
CA CYS A 120 -7.13 -0.73 -2.37
C CYS A 120 -6.92 0.77 -2.66
N TYR A 121 -7.08 1.65 -1.65
CA TYR A 121 -6.77 3.08 -1.77
C TYR A 121 -5.27 3.41 -1.90
N GLY A 122 -4.37 2.45 -1.72
CA GLY A 122 -2.93 2.67 -1.90
C GLY A 122 -2.57 3.20 -3.30
N SER A 123 -3.38 2.91 -4.33
CA SER A 123 -3.23 3.46 -5.68
C SER A 123 -3.29 5.00 -5.75
N MET A 124 -3.91 5.67 -4.76
CA MET A 124 -3.90 7.13 -4.67
C MET A 124 -2.49 7.68 -4.40
N ILE A 125 -1.69 6.98 -3.59
CA ILE A 125 -0.29 7.35 -3.33
C ILE A 125 0.51 7.21 -4.62
N LEU A 126 0.28 6.12 -5.38
CA LEU A 126 0.93 5.91 -6.67
C LEU A 126 0.61 7.06 -7.64
N ALA A 127 -0.66 7.43 -7.76
CA ALA A 127 -1.12 8.52 -8.61
C ALA A 127 -0.50 9.88 -8.22
N ALA A 128 -0.38 10.16 -6.91
CA ALA A 128 0.20 11.39 -6.40
C ALA A 128 1.68 11.58 -6.81
N THR A 129 2.40 10.50 -7.09
CA THR A 129 3.79 10.58 -7.59
C THR A 129 3.89 11.13 -9.00
N LYS A 130 2.83 11.06 -9.82
CA LYS A 130 2.82 11.33 -11.26
C LYS A 130 3.77 10.44 -12.08
N CYS A 131 4.24 9.31 -11.52
CA CYS A 131 5.18 8.39 -12.17
C CYS A 131 4.50 7.14 -12.74
N ILE A 132 3.16 7.14 -12.81
CA ILE A 132 2.37 6.00 -13.30
C ILE A 132 1.86 6.18 -14.74
N LYS A 133 2.36 7.17 -15.46
CA LYS A 133 1.93 7.40 -16.86
C LYS A 133 2.15 6.15 -17.72
N GLY A 134 1.06 5.66 -18.33
CA GLY A 134 1.05 4.46 -19.18
C GLY A 134 1.17 3.14 -18.42
N LYS A 135 1.30 3.14 -17.10
CA LYS A 135 1.33 1.91 -16.29
C LYS A 135 -0.09 1.40 -16.05
N LYS A 136 -0.23 0.08 -16.14
CA LYS A 136 -1.47 -0.63 -15.82
C LYS A 136 -1.53 -0.89 -14.32
N LEU A 137 -2.68 -0.60 -13.71
CA LEU A 137 -2.90 -0.82 -12.29
C LEU A 137 -4.37 -0.99 -11.94
N THR A 138 -4.64 -1.53 -10.77
CA THR A 138 -5.98 -1.62 -10.18
C THR A 138 -5.97 -1.07 -8.75
N GLY A 139 -7.13 -0.92 -8.18
CA GLY A 139 -7.40 -0.47 -6.82
C GLY A 139 -8.90 -0.43 -6.62
N LEU A 140 -9.39 0.22 -5.58
CA LEU A 140 -10.82 0.44 -5.45
C LEU A 140 -11.35 1.31 -6.60
N PRO A 141 -12.59 1.12 -7.07
CA PRO A 141 -13.18 1.88 -8.18
C PRO A 141 -13.13 3.39 -7.97
N PHE A 142 -13.22 3.85 -6.73
CA PHE A 142 -13.12 5.27 -6.36
C PHE A 142 -11.76 5.90 -6.71
N THR A 143 -10.71 5.08 -6.88
CA THR A 143 -9.37 5.56 -7.24
C THR A 143 -9.17 5.72 -8.75
N LYS A 144 -10.09 5.20 -9.56
CA LYS A 144 -10.00 5.22 -11.03
C LYS A 144 -9.74 6.62 -11.57
N VAL A 145 -10.55 7.59 -11.17
CA VAL A 145 -10.42 8.98 -11.67
C VAL A 145 -9.04 9.56 -11.34
N THR A 146 -8.54 9.31 -10.13
CA THR A 146 -7.22 9.80 -9.70
C THR A 146 -6.09 9.14 -10.49
N VAL A 147 -6.22 7.84 -10.77
CA VAL A 147 -5.27 7.08 -11.58
C VAL A 147 -5.25 7.59 -13.02
N ASP A 148 -6.42 7.75 -13.64
CA ASP A 148 -6.56 8.23 -15.02
C ASP A 148 -6.01 9.66 -15.18
N LEU A 149 -6.30 10.56 -14.23
CA LEU A 149 -5.77 11.93 -14.22
C LEU A 149 -4.23 11.96 -14.07
N ALA A 150 -3.65 10.98 -13.40
CA ALA A 150 -2.19 10.83 -13.31
C ALA A 150 -1.58 10.14 -14.54
N GLY A 151 -2.38 9.80 -15.53
CA GLY A 151 -1.96 9.15 -16.78
C GLY A 151 -1.76 7.64 -16.68
N GLY A 152 -2.18 7.01 -15.60
CA GLY A 152 -2.22 5.55 -15.46
C GLY A 152 -3.36 4.93 -16.27
N ILE A 153 -3.31 3.63 -16.45
CA ILE A 153 -4.35 2.84 -17.12
C ILE A 153 -5.03 1.99 -16.05
N TYR A 154 -6.23 2.39 -15.64
CA TYR A 154 -6.99 1.64 -14.63
C TYR A 154 -7.66 0.42 -15.27
N GLU A 155 -7.28 -0.77 -14.81
CA GLU A 155 -7.81 -2.06 -15.29
C GLU A 155 -9.07 -2.45 -14.51
N GLU A 156 -10.23 -2.14 -15.05
CA GLU A 156 -11.52 -2.46 -14.44
C GLU A 156 -11.75 -3.98 -14.32
N GLY A 157 -12.38 -4.40 -13.22
CA GLY A 157 -12.74 -5.80 -12.97
C GLY A 157 -11.56 -6.72 -12.69
N LYS A 158 -10.33 -6.23 -12.62
CA LYS A 158 -9.16 -7.02 -12.26
C LYS A 158 -8.92 -6.99 -10.76
N LEU A 159 -8.81 -8.17 -10.15
CA LEU A 159 -8.43 -8.26 -8.74
C LEU A 159 -6.96 -7.94 -8.52
N VAL A 160 -6.08 -8.40 -9.40
CA VAL A 160 -4.63 -8.13 -9.34
C VAL A 160 -4.14 -7.71 -10.71
N VAL A 161 -3.29 -6.69 -10.75
CA VAL A 161 -2.59 -6.25 -11.95
C VAL A 161 -1.10 -6.18 -11.65
N VAL A 162 -0.30 -6.77 -12.53
CA VAL A 162 1.18 -6.72 -12.49
C VAL A 162 1.67 -6.02 -13.76
N ASP A 163 2.39 -4.92 -13.58
CA ASP A 163 3.04 -4.17 -14.66
C ASP A 163 4.52 -3.97 -14.32
N GLY A 164 5.36 -4.83 -14.84
CA GLY A 164 6.78 -4.87 -14.47
C GLY A 164 6.96 -5.15 -12.98
N ASN A 165 7.53 -4.22 -12.25
CA ASN A 165 7.74 -4.31 -10.81
C ASN A 165 6.64 -3.62 -9.97
N LEU A 166 5.59 -3.11 -10.61
CA LEU A 166 4.40 -2.59 -9.94
C LEU A 166 3.34 -3.71 -9.84
N ILE A 167 2.93 -4.02 -8.63
CA ILE A 167 1.88 -4.98 -8.32
C ILE A 167 0.77 -4.23 -7.62
N THR A 168 -0.45 -4.34 -8.13
CA THR A 168 -1.59 -3.66 -7.52
C THR A 168 -2.74 -4.62 -7.28
N GLY A 169 -3.44 -4.46 -6.15
CA GLY A 169 -4.60 -5.25 -5.75
C GLY A 169 -5.85 -4.39 -5.58
N PHE A 170 -6.99 -4.93 -5.97
CA PHE A 170 -8.29 -4.27 -5.83
C PHE A 170 -8.63 -3.94 -4.38
N GLY A 171 -8.50 -4.91 -3.48
CA GLY A 171 -8.87 -4.82 -2.06
C GLY A 171 -8.77 -6.17 -1.40
N ASN A 172 -9.44 -6.39 -0.28
CA ASN A 172 -9.33 -7.62 0.51
C ASN A 172 -9.47 -8.92 -0.32
N PRO A 173 -10.36 -9.03 -1.31
CA PRO A 173 -10.45 -10.23 -2.16
C PRO A 173 -9.17 -10.53 -2.95
N ALA A 174 -8.33 -9.52 -3.20
CA ALA A 174 -7.08 -9.67 -3.95
C ALA A 174 -5.89 -10.09 -3.09
N LEU A 175 -5.98 -10.04 -1.76
CA LEU A 175 -4.84 -10.17 -0.84
C LEU A 175 -3.97 -11.39 -1.11
N VAL A 176 -4.58 -12.57 -1.27
CA VAL A 176 -3.83 -13.82 -1.44
C VAL A 176 -3.09 -13.83 -2.78
N ASP A 177 -3.77 -13.49 -3.88
CA ASP A 177 -3.16 -13.55 -5.21
C ASP A 177 -2.14 -12.42 -5.40
N MET A 178 -2.41 -11.23 -4.87
CA MET A 178 -1.43 -10.14 -4.84
C MET A 178 -0.16 -10.54 -4.07
N MET A 179 -0.30 -11.21 -2.92
CA MET A 179 0.86 -11.67 -2.15
C MET A 179 1.66 -12.75 -2.88
N LYS A 180 1.02 -13.65 -3.65
CA LYS A 180 1.74 -14.60 -4.51
C LYS A 180 2.62 -13.88 -5.53
N GLU A 181 2.08 -12.87 -6.22
CA GLU A 181 2.83 -12.05 -7.18
C GLU A 181 3.96 -11.27 -6.50
N PHE A 182 3.68 -10.68 -5.34
CA PHE A 182 4.69 -9.94 -4.57
C PHE A 182 5.85 -10.85 -4.15
N LEU A 183 5.55 -12.03 -3.60
CA LEU A 183 6.55 -13.01 -3.20
C LEU A 183 7.34 -13.55 -4.41
N ALA A 184 6.71 -13.72 -5.56
CA ALA A 184 7.41 -14.13 -6.79
C ALA A 184 8.45 -13.10 -7.23
N LYS A 185 8.17 -11.81 -7.07
CA LYS A 185 9.12 -10.72 -7.37
C LYS A 185 10.23 -10.58 -6.33
N LEU A 186 10.00 -10.99 -5.08
CA LEU A 186 10.98 -10.91 -4.01
C LEU A 186 12.03 -12.05 -4.05
N LYS A 187 11.80 -13.10 -4.82
CA LYS A 187 12.78 -14.18 -5.02
C LYS A 187 13.96 -13.69 -5.87
#